data_d9594336a2af5498f9315b69bb6fe357
#
_entry.id   d9594336a2af5498f9315b69bb6fe357
#
_cell.length_a   1.000
_cell.length_b   1.000
_cell.length_c   1.000
_cell.angle_alpha   90.00
_cell.angle_beta   90.00
_cell.angle_gamma   90.00
#
_symmetry.space_group_name_H-M   'P 1'
#
loop_
_entity.id
_entity.type
_entity.pdbx_description
1 polymer ?
#
loop_
_entity_poly.entity_id
_entity_poly.type
_entity_poly.pdbx_seq_one_letter_code
_entity_poly.pdbx_strand_id
1 'polypeptide(L)'
;MSAKLPQKTIKPWGWELLYALTEDYAGKIIFIKKDHRLSLQYHRTKEETMHLFSGSVVFETGDSTSDLKQQIIRPGQSLHLAPGTLHRIKASEDSVILEVSTPELDDVTRL
;
A
#
# COMPACT_ATOMS: atom_id res chain seq x y z
N MET A 1 27.63 -7.02 8.83
CA MET A 1 26.20 -7.18 8.47
C MET A 1 26.06 -8.01 7.21
N SER A 2 25.13 -8.93 7.20
CA SER A 2 24.88 -9.79 6.05
C SER A 2 23.67 -9.32 5.28
N ALA A 3 23.73 -9.35 3.95
CA ALA A 3 22.56 -9.11 3.11
C ALA A 3 21.58 -10.27 3.27
N LYS A 4 20.28 -9.96 3.26
CA LYS A 4 19.21 -10.95 3.43
C LYS A 4 18.20 -10.80 2.33
N LEU A 5 17.54 -11.92 1.98
CA LEU A 5 16.37 -11.88 1.12
C LEU A 5 15.17 -11.35 1.91
N PRO A 6 14.33 -10.52 1.30
CA PRO A 6 13.11 -10.05 1.96
C PRO A 6 12.11 -11.18 2.16
N GLN A 7 11.23 -11.01 3.15
CA GLN A 7 10.12 -11.91 3.38
C GLN A 7 9.03 -11.65 2.36
N LYS A 8 8.63 -12.68 1.61
CA LYS A 8 7.59 -12.59 0.59
C LYS A 8 6.30 -13.23 1.10
N THR A 9 5.19 -12.53 0.94
CA THR A 9 3.86 -13.04 1.25
C THR A 9 3.01 -13.03 -0.01
N ILE A 10 2.45 -14.19 -0.38
CA ILE A 10 1.56 -14.32 -1.53
C ILE A 10 0.14 -13.93 -1.10
N LYS A 11 -0.52 -13.12 -1.91
CA LYS A 11 -1.88 -12.64 -1.71
C LYS A 11 -2.75 -12.99 -2.92
N PRO A 12 -4.08 -13.01 -2.77
CA PRO A 12 -4.96 -13.24 -3.93
C PRO A 12 -4.76 -12.25 -5.07
N TRP A 13 -4.37 -11.02 -4.73
CA TRP A 13 -4.19 -9.94 -5.69
C TRP A 13 -2.76 -9.80 -6.22
N GLY A 14 -1.80 -10.56 -5.70
CA GLY A 14 -0.40 -10.47 -6.08
C GLY A 14 0.52 -10.94 -4.97
N TRP A 15 1.46 -10.09 -4.57
CA TRP A 15 2.39 -10.40 -3.47
C TRP A 15 2.96 -9.12 -2.87
N GLU A 16 3.57 -9.27 -1.69
CA GLU A 16 4.33 -8.20 -1.07
C GLU A 16 5.64 -8.72 -0.50
N LEU A 17 6.66 -7.88 -0.57
CA LEU A 17 7.98 -8.13 0.01
C LEU A 17 8.20 -7.13 1.13
N LEU A 18 8.42 -7.63 2.34
CA LEU A 18 8.85 -6.80 3.47
C LEU A 18 10.38 -6.76 3.44
N TYR A 19 10.94 -5.67 2.90
CA TYR A 19 12.39 -5.56 2.74
C TYR A 19 13.07 -4.76 3.84
N ALA A 20 12.33 -4.02 4.64
CA ALA A 20 12.86 -3.23 5.74
C ALA A 20 11.87 -3.24 6.91
N LEU A 21 12.39 -3.49 8.10
CA LEU A 21 11.62 -3.38 9.34
C LEU A 21 12.56 -3.07 10.49
N THR A 22 12.33 -1.94 11.12
CA THR A 22 13.06 -1.50 12.32
C THR A 22 12.03 -0.99 13.34
N GLU A 23 12.50 -0.52 14.46
CA GLU A 23 11.62 0.13 15.46
C GLU A 23 11.01 1.43 14.93
N ASP A 24 11.63 2.05 13.91
CA ASP A 24 11.26 3.37 13.43
C ASP A 24 10.52 3.35 12.10
N TYR A 25 10.71 2.33 11.26
CA TYR A 25 10.12 2.31 9.92
C TYR A 25 9.94 0.90 9.38
N ALA A 26 9.10 0.81 8.34
CA ALA A 26 8.95 -0.39 7.53
C ALA A 26 8.96 -0.01 6.05
N GLY A 27 9.43 -0.93 5.21
CA GLY A 27 9.43 -0.76 3.77
C GLY A 27 8.95 -2.02 3.07
N LYS A 28 8.07 -1.85 2.08
CA LYS A 28 7.50 -2.94 1.30
C LYS A 28 7.56 -2.66 -0.18
N ILE A 29 7.67 -3.72 -0.97
CA ILE A 29 7.42 -3.71 -2.40
C ILE A 29 6.14 -4.51 -2.59
N ILE A 30 5.14 -3.92 -3.25
CA ILE A 30 3.82 -4.52 -3.43
C ILE A 30 3.57 -4.68 -4.92
N PHE A 31 3.25 -5.91 -5.35
CA PHE A 31 2.83 -6.21 -6.72
C PHE A 31 1.34 -6.50 -6.73
N ILE A 32 0.58 -5.78 -7.58
CA ILE A 32 -0.85 -5.99 -7.75
C ILE A 32 -1.11 -6.35 -9.20
N LYS A 33 -1.77 -7.49 -9.41
CA LYS A 33 -2.15 -7.93 -10.75
C LYS A 33 -3.24 -7.04 -11.32
N LYS A 34 -3.21 -6.85 -12.64
CA LYS A 34 -4.27 -6.14 -13.38
C LYS A 34 -5.65 -6.61 -12.93
N ASP A 35 -6.55 -5.66 -12.73
CA ASP A 35 -7.95 -5.85 -12.35
C ASP A 35 -8.18 -6.42 -10.94
N HIS A 36 -7.10 -6.57 -10.15
CA HIS A 36 -7.21 -6.93 -8.74
C HIS A 36 -7.16 -5.69 -7.86
N ARG A 37 -7.66 -5.84 -6.65
CA ARG A 37 -7.70 -4.75 -5.67
C ARG A 37 -7.42 -5.28 -4.27
N LEU A 38 -6.93 -4.39 -3.42
CA LEU A 38 -6.81 -4.63 -1.99
C LEU A 38 -8.13 -4.30 -1.30
N SER A 39 -8.27 -4.73 -0.04
CA SER A 39 -9.44 -4.39 0.76
C SER A 39 -9.52 -2.90 1.07
N LEU A 40 -10.73 -2.40 1.29
CA LEU A 40 -10.94 -1.08 1.88
C LEU A 40 -10.51 -1.16 3.33
N GLN A 41 -9.63 -0.27 3.76
CA GLN A 41 -9.02 -0.36 5.08
C GLN A 41 -8.56 1.01 5.59
N TYR A 42 -8.27 1.07 6.88
CA TYR A 42 -7.59 2.20 7.49
C TYR A 42 -6.64 1.73 8.58
N HIS A 43 -5.75 2.60 8.98
CA HIS A 43 -4.80 2.38 10.08
C HIS A 43 -5.03 3.42 11.16
N ARG A 44 -5.00 3.02 12.42
CA ARG A 44 -5.22 3.95 13.54
C ARG A 44 -4.01 4.83 13.81
N THR A 45 -2.83 4.22 13.75
CA THR A 45 -1.55 4.86 14.13
C THR A 45 -0.58 4.90 12.97
N LYS A 46 -0.57 3.86 12.15
CA LYS A 46 0.37 3.71 11.03
C LYS A 46 0.18 4.82 10.01
N GLU A 47 1.28 5.46 9.70
CA GLU A 47 1.37 6.44 8.63
C GLU A 47 2.21 5.85 7.49
N GLU A 48 1.79 6.09 6.24
CA GLU A 48 2.49 5.52 5.11
C GLU A 48 2.53 6.46 3.90
N THR A 49 3.53 6.27 3.06
CA THR A 49 3.61 6.89 1.74
C THR A 49 3.81 5.79 0.73
N MET A 50 2.99 5.82 -0.31
CA MET A 50 3.07 4.88 -1.43
C MET A 50 3.57 5.60 -2.67
N HIS A 51 4.44 4.93 -3.42
CA HIS A 51 5.02 5.44 -4.64
C HIS A 51 4.79 4.43 -5.75
N LEU A 52 4.14 4.84 -6.82
CA LEU A 52 3.94 3.94 -7.97
C LEU A 52 5.22 3.89 -8.80
N PHE A 53 5.86 2.72 -8.81
CA PHE A 53 7.07 2.47 -9.58
C PHE A 53 6.74 2.14 -11.04
N SER A 54 5.73 1.28 -11.26
CA SER A 54 5.30 0.90 -12.61
C SER A 54 3.82 0.51 -12.60
N GLY A 55 3.19 0.58 -13.76
CA GLY A 55 1.79 0.24 -13.93
C GLY A 55 0.86 1.43 -13.86
N SER A 56 -0.36 1.19 -13.41
CA SER A 56 -1.39 2.23 -13.23
C SER A 56 -2.38 1.76 -12.18
N VAL A 57 -2.65 2.60 -11.19
CA VAL A 57 -3.56 2.26 -10.10
C VAL A 57 -4.57 3.38 -9.87
N VAL A 58 -5.73 2.99 -9.35
CA VAL A 58 -6.74 3.92 -8.85
C VAL A 58 -6.76 3.80 -7.34
N PHE A 59 -6.53 4.93 -6.66
CA PHE A 59 -6.73 5.03 -5.22
C PHE A 59 -8.11 5.60 -4.93
N GLU A 60 -8.80 4.97 -4.00
CA GLU A 60 -9.99 5.53 -3.37
C GLU A 60 -9.62 5.92 -1.95
N THR A 61 -9.84 7.16 -1.57
CA THR A 61 -9.51 7.67 -0.24
C THR A 61 -10.63 8.53 0.30
N GLY A 62 -10.78 8.58 1.62
CA GLY A 62 -11.78 9.41 2.27
C GLY A 62 -11.79 9.24 3.78
N ASP A 63 -12.67 10.02 4.43
CA ASP A 63 -12.88 9.97 5.87
C ASP A 63 -14.00 9.01 6.27
N SER A 64 -14.84 8.64 5.31
CA SER A 64 -15.95 7.70 5.53
C SER A 64 -16.23 6.90 4.26
N THR A 65 -16.96 5.79 4.40
CA THR A 65 -17.31 4.92 3.27
C THR A 65 -18.23 5.61 2.26
N SER A 66 -18.94 6.66 2.65
CA SER A 66 -19.84 7.43 1.79
C SER A 66 -19.16 8.62 1.10
N ASP A 67 -17.89 8.88 1.40
CA ASP A 67 -17.16 10.05 0.91
C ASP A 67 -15.79 9.65 0.34
N LEU A 68 -15.76 8.55 -0.42
CA LEU A 68 -14.54 8.11 -1.08
C LEU A 68 -14.36 8.84 -2.41
N LYS A 69 -13.16 9.38 -2.60
CA LYS A 69 -12.75 10.04 -3.84
C LYS A 69 -11.73 9.18 -4.56
N GLN A 70 -11.86 9.09 -5.87
CA GLN A 70 -10.95 8.35 -6.71
C GLN A 70 -9.86 9.24 -7.28
N GLN A 71 -8.65 8.70 -7.36
CA GLN A 71 -7.51 9.37 -7.95
C GLN A 71 -6.70 8.35 -8.73
N ILE A 72 -6.40 8.65 -9.99
CA ILE A 72 -5.51 7.83 -10.81
C ILE A 72 -4.08 8.21 -10.46
N ILE A 73 -3.28 7.22 -10.11
CA ILE A 73 -1.85 7.40 -9.82
C ILE A 73 -1.06 6.79 -10.97
N ARG A 74 -0.09 7.55 -11.48
CA ARG A 74 0.80 7.17 -12.58
C ARG A 74 2.22 6.95 -12.07
N PRO A 75 3.05 6.20 -12.82
CA PRO A 75 4.45 5.97 -12.42
C PRO A 75 5.18 7.27 -12.11
N GLY A 76 5.92 7.26 -11.00
CA GLY A 76 6.64 8.41 -10.49
C GLY A 76 5.88 9.28 -9.49
N GLN A 77 4.59 9.04 -9.30
CA GLN A 77 3.78 9.78 -8.34
C GLN A 77 3.75 9.08 -6.98
N SER A 78 3.68 9.88 -5.93
CA SER A 78 3.58 9.41 -4.55
C SER A 78 2.29 9.89 -3.89
N LEU A 79 1.76 9.09 -2.97
CA LEU A 79 0.58 9.44 -2.20
C LEU A 79 0.84 9.18 -0.71
N HIS A 80 0.66 10.22 0.10
CA HIS A 80 0.77 10.13 1.56
C HIS A 80 -0.59 9.78 2.15
N LEU A 81 -0.61 8.80 3.04
CA LEU A 81 -1.81 8.36 3.76
C LEU A 81 -1.60 8.59 5.26
N ALA A 82 -2.28 9.59 5.79
CA ALA A 82 -2.28 9.87 7.22
C ALA A 82 -3.08 8.80 7.97
N PRO A 83 -2.78 8.56 9.26
CA PRO A 83 -3.60 7.67 10.09
C PRO A 83 -5.09 8.05 10.04
N GLY A 84 -5.96 7.05 10.01
CA GLY A 84 -7.40 7.24 9.96
C GLY A 84 -8.00 7.41 8.57
N THR A 85 -7.16 7.58 7.54
CA THR A 85 -7.66 7.72 6.16
C THR A 85 -8.10 6.36 5.63
N LEU A 86 -9.36 6.26 5.24
CA LEU A 86 -9.87 5.10 4.50
C LEU A 86 -9.24 5.07 3.12
N HIS A 87 -8.77 3.91 2.70
CA HIS A 87 -8.16 3.79 1.38
C HIS A 87 -8.33 2.39 0.80
N ARG A 88 -8.34 2.34 -0.52
CA ARG A 88 -8.35 1.11 -1.31
C ARG A 88 -7.62 1.36 -2.61
N ILE A 89 -6.87 0.36 -3.05
CA ILE A 89 -6.10 0.40 -4.30
C ILE A 89 -6.66 -0.63 -5.25
N LYS A 90 -6.88 -0.22 -6.50
CA LYS A 90 -7.19 -1.14 -7.60
C LYS A 90 -6.17 -0.94 -8.71
N ALA A 91 -5.60 -2.02 -9.21
CA ALA A 91 -4.67 -1.96 -10.34
C ALA A 91 -5.43 -2.02 -11.66
N SER A 92 -5.18 -1.04 -12.54
CA SER A 92 -5.69 -1.04 -13.91
C SER A 92 -4.78 -1.82 -14.85
N GLU A 93 -3.54 -2.03 -14.44
CA GLU A 93 -2.51 -2.84 -15.10
C GLU A 93 -1.69 -3.53 -14.00
N ASP A 94 -0.87 -4.52 -14.37
CA ASP A 94 0.11 -5.06 -13.43
C ASP A 94 0.95 -3.91 -12.88
N SER A 95 0.98 -3.75 -11.57
CA SER A 95 1.56 -2.57 -10.93
C SER A 95 2.50 -2.94 -9.80
N VAL A 96 3.57 -2.16 -9.66
CA VAL A 96 4.53 -2.26 -8.56
C VAL A 96 4.51 -0.97 -7.77
N ILE A 97 4.25 -1.10 -6.46
CA ILE A 97 4.19 0.01 -5.52
C ILE A 97 5.31 -0.15 -4.50
N LEU A 98 6.00 0.94 -4.22
CA LEU A 98 6.94 1.03 -3.11
C LEU A 98 6.23 1.70 -1.95
N GLU A 99 6.24 1.07 -0.78
CA GLU A 99 5.64 1.61 0.43
C GLU A 99 6.69 1.82 1.50
N VAL A 100 6.69 2.99 2.10
CA VAL A 100 7.41 3.25 3.35
C VAL A 100 6.39 3.64 4.41
N SER A 101 6.59 3.16 5.63
CA SER A 101 5.62 3.42 6.70
C SER A 101 6.28 3.42 8.07
N THR A 102 5.53 3.89 9.05
CA THR A 102 5.83 3.59 10.45
C THR A 102 5.66 2.09 10.69
N PRO A 103 6.24 1.52 11.75
CA PRO A 103 6.43 0.06 11.83
C PRO A 103 5.22 -0.75 12.31
N GLU A 104 4.06 -0.14 12.52
CA GLU A 104 2.86 -0.82 13.06
C GLU A 104 2.20 -1.71 11.98
N LEU A 105 2.84 -2.82 11.63
CA LEU A 105 2.40 -3.70 10.53
C LEU A 105 1.03 -4.34 10.77
N ASP A 106 0.66 -4.58 12.02
CA ASP A 106 -0.60 -5.24 12.38
C ASP A 106 -1.76 -4.26 12.59
N ASP A 107 -1.49 -2.96 12.47
CA ASP A 107 -2.49 -1.91 12.64
C ASP A 107 -3.32 -1.74 11.37
N VAL A 108 -4.23 -2.66 11.13
CA VAL A 108 -5.11 -2.66 9.96
C VAL A 108 -6.53 -2.99 10.40
N THR A 109 -7.47 -2.12 10.03
CA THR A 109 -8.90 -2.41 10.12
C THR A 109 -9.46 -2.52 8.72
N ARG A 110 -9.99 -3.68 8.37
CA ARG A 110 -10.61 -3.94 7.07
C ARG A 110 -12.12 -3.80 7.17
N LEU A 111 -12.70 -3.16 6.17
CA LEU A 111 -14.14 -2.92 6.09
C LEU A 111 -14.82 -3.80 5.05
#